data_cfa4602a2412b05196797befd2fcf80b
#
_entry.id   cfa4602a2412b05196797befd2fcf80b
#
_cell.length_a   1.000
_cell.length_b   1.000
_cell.length_c   1.000
_cell.angle_alpha   90.00
_cell.angle_beta   90.00
_cell.angle_gamma   90.00
#
_symmetry.space_group_name_H-M   'P 1'
#
loop_
_entity.id
_entity.type
_entity.pdbx_description
1 polymer ?
#
loop_
_entity_poly.entity_id
_entity_poly.type
_entity_poly.pdbx_seq_one_letter_code
_entity_poly.pdbx_strand_id
1 'polypeptide(L)'
;MPIRSKTTEVQEVVHPGAILDQILKERDMSQKDLSDAIGKSTPVINDIIKQRRSISPEIAYMLEAIFEDIPAIEWLSYQSQYDLAMIQIDEAVANKRGKLEEWNQLKNFFNASYLKKKLGLNGSPEENIEKIYQFFRVKSVNELQQKATSTVSYFKQSTTQDVDPVNLMTWMLMVRKLSNDKPALKAQFDQKLVNELIQKLNMIFYKNENTAEKTEKVLNKYGVKLIIEKNLEKTPVDGYSFWDGDNPTIAVSMRYKRLDNFAFAIMHELGHIVKHIKKSNAKVEYIDIIKRDIEDEKELEANKFAETALFAGATDKLEELFEKLKRSPFTAKRPITMAAQTFKINPGIITGQFQHYCNTYSVCRDLLANVN
;
A
#
# COMPACT_ATOMS: atom_id res chain seq x y z
N MET A 1 -17.77 -7.26 -7.29
CA MET A 1 -19.09 -6.81 -7.77
C MET A 1 -18.85 -5.60 -8.66
N PRO A 2 -19.38 -5.55 -9.88
CA PRO A 2 -19.18 -4.41 -10.76
C PRO A 2 -19.94 -3.20 -10.24
N ILE A 3 -19.22 -2.10 -10.10
CA ILE A 3 -19.82 -0.80 -9.76
C ILE A 3 -20.62 -0.35 -10.99
N ARG A 4 -21.93 -0.40 -10.87
CA ARG A 4 -22.82 0.21 -11.86
C ARG A 4 -22.61 1.72 -11.82
N SER A 5 -22.16 2.30 -12.93
CA SER A 5 -22.27 3.74 -13.18
C SER A 5 -23.78 4.06 -13.20
N LYS A 6 -24.25 4.78 -12.20
CA LYS A 6 -25.57 5.41 -12.27
C LYS A 6 -25.44 6.56 -13.27
N THR A 7 -25.82 6.31 -14.50
CA THR A 7 -26.31 7.35 -15.40
C THR A 7 -27.58 7.88 -14.74
N THR A 8 -27.46 9.01 -14.08
CA THR A 8 -28.60 9.72 -13.55
C THR A 8 -29.32 10.30 -14.77
N GLU A 9 -30.49 9.74 -15.13
CA GLU A 9 -31.48 10.45 -15.94
C GLU A 9 -31.69 11.80 -15.26
N VAL A 10 -31.44 12.88 -15.98
CA VAL A 10 -31.77 14.24 -15.54
C VAL A 10 -33.29 14.29 -15.52
N GLN A 11 -33.92 13.97 -14.40
CA GLN A 11 -35.29 14.37 -14.17
C GLN A 11 -35.32 15.89 -14.25
N GLU A 12 -36.17 16.44 -15.08
CA GLU A 12 -36.45 17.90 -15.11
C GLU A 12 -36.91 18.30 -13.72
N VAL A 13 -35.98 18.86 -12.94
CA VAL A 13 -36.31 19.31 -11.58
C VAL A 13 -36.87 20.71 -11.67
N VAL A 14 -38.14 20.81 -11.37
CA VAL A 14 -38.89 22.08 -11.43
C VAL A 14 -38.72 22.85 -10.11
N HIS A 15 -38.49 24.16 -10.20
CA HIS A 15 -38.43 25.02 -9.03
C HIS A 15 -39.80 25.03 -8.29
N PRO A 16 -39.84 24.88 -6.95
CA PRO A 16 -41.08 24.82 -6.21
C PRO A 16 -41.97 26.06 -6.37
N GLY A 17 -41.41 27.19 -6.73
CA GLY A 17 -42.16 28.39 -7.10
C GLY A 17 -43.02 28.22 -8.36
N ALA A 18 -42.58 27.40 -9.32
CA ALA A 18 -43.42 27.09 -10.50
C ALA A 18 -44.58 26.14 -10.13
N ILE A 19 -44.32 25.21 -9.22
CA ILE A 19 -45.34 24.32 -8.65
C ILE A 19 -46.38 25.17 -7.90
N LEU A 20 -45.93 26.12 -7.10
CA LEU A 20 -46.83 27.05 -6.38
C LEU A 20 -47.66 27.86 -7.34
N ASP A 21 -47.08 28.40 -8.42
CA ASP A 21 -47.84 29.17 -9.44
C ASP A 21 -48.93 28.33 -10.11
N GLN A 22 -48.62 27.07 -10.41
CA GLN A 22 -49.58 26.13 -10.95
C GLN A 22 -50.75 25.87 -9.97
N ILE A 23 -50.45 25.58 -8.70
CA ILE A 23 -51.48 25.32 -7.66
C ILE A 23 -52.36 26.54 -7.44
N LEU A 24 -51.76 27.75 -7.43
CA LEU A 24 -52.57 28.98 -7.32
C LEU A 24 -53.57 29.11 -8.46
N LYS A 25 -53.16 28.82 -9.70
CA LYS A 25 -54.01 28.84 -10.89
C LYS A 25 -55.11 27.77 -10.83
N GLU A 26 -54.77 26.56 -10.42
CA GLU A 26 -55.71 25.44 -10.30
C GLU A 26 -56.80 25.71 -9.23
N ARG A 27 -56.46 26.52 -8.22
CA ARG A 27 -57.35 26.84 -7.10
C ARG A 27 -57.98 28.23 -7.22
N ASP A 28 -57.81 28.90 -8.36
CA ASP A 28 -58.31 30.25 -8.62
C ASP A 28 -57.92 31.26 -7.54
N MET A 29 -56.73 31.13 -6.97
CA MET A 29 -56.19 31.98 -5.90
C MET A 29 -55.14 32.94 -6.48
N SER A 30 -55.29 34.24 -6.20
CA SER A 30 -54.28 35.21 -6.60
C SER A 30 -53.05 35.22 -5.67
N GLN A 31 -51.91 35.71 -6.19
CA GLN A 31 -50.70 35.92 -5.36
C GLN A 31 -50.99 36.87 -4.18
N LYS A 32 -51.90 37.80 -4.34
CA LYS A 32 -52.30 38.74 -3.28
C LYS A 32 -53.10 38.00 -2.20
N ASP A 33 -54.03 37.17 -2.58
CA ASP A 33 -54.84 36.39 -1.62
C ASP A 33 -53.95 35.46 -0.79
N LEU A 34 -52.96 34.77 -1.41
CA LEU A 34 -52.02 33.96 -0.68
C LEU A 34 -51.14 34.81 0.25
N SER A 35 -50.65 35.97 -0.23
CA SER A 35 -49.85 36.92 0.52
C SER A 35 -50.55 37.36 1.81
N ASP A 36 -51.81 37.75 1.66
CA ASP A 36 -52.68 38.18 2.78
C ASP A 36 -52.96 37.01 3.77
N ALA A 37 -53.20 35.80 3.25
CA ALA A 37 -53.50 34.61 4.05
C ALA A 37 -52.27 34.13 4.89
N ILE A 38 -51.04 34.19 4.36
CA ILE A 38 -49.87 33.73 5.09
C ILE A 38 -49.09 34.85 5.78
N GLY A 39 -49.58 36.09 5.70
CA GLY A 39 -48.97 37.26 6.37
C GLY A 39 -47.59 37.62 5.80
N LYS A 40 -47.32 37.37 4.53
CA LYS A 40 -46.13 37.79 3.81
C LYS A 40 -46.46 38.84 2.76
N SER A 41 -45.50 39.69 2.39
CA SER A 41 -45.73 40.68 1.35
C SER A 41 -45.86 40.03 -0.04
N THR A 42 -46.69 40.60 -0.91
CA THR A 42 -46.89 40.14 -2.29
C THR A 42 -45.58 40.04 -3.09
N PRO A 43 -44.60 40.94 -2.94
CA PRO A 43 -43.26 40.79 -3.56
C PRO A 43 -42.56 39.49 -3.16
N VAL A 44 -42.67 39.03 -1.92
CA VAL A 44 -42.07 37.76 -1.47
C VAL A 44 -42.68 36.57 -2.21
N ILE A 45 -44.01 36.52 -2.35
CA ILE A 45 -44.70 35.47 -3.10
C ILE A 45 -44.31 35.52 -4.58
N ASN A 46 -44.26 36.70 -5.16
CA ASN A 46 -43.83 36.89 -6.53
C ASN A 46 -42.41 36.44 -6.80
N ASP A 47 -41.47 36.72 -5.86
CA ASP A 47 -40.08 36.29 -6.01
C ASP A 47 -39.95 34.77 -5.91
N ILE A 48 -40.77 34.10 -5.09
CA ILE A 48 -40.81 32.63 -5.04
C ILE A 48 -41.34 32.06 -6.36
N ILE A 49 -42.45 32.58 -6.87
CA ILE A 49 -43.05 32.13 -8.14
C ILE A 49 -42.12 32.40 -9.33
N LYS A 50 -41.41 33.51 -9.32
CA LYS A 50 -40.39 33.85 -10.32
C LYS A 50 -39.05 33.16 -10.09
N GLN A 51 -38.98 32.20 -9.17
CA GLN A 51 -37.80 31.38 -8.89
C GLN A 51 -36.57 32.19 -8.43
N ARG A 52 -36.80 33.38 -7.86
CA ARG A 52 -35.74 34.24 -7.31
C ARG A 52 -35.53 34.05 -5.81
N ARG A 53 -36.46 33.35 -5.16
CA ARG A 53 -36.46 33.11 -3.73
C ARG A 53 -36.90 31.69 -3.43
N SER A 54 -36.16 31.03 -2.51
CA SER A 54 -36.48 29.69 -2.02
C SER A 54 -37.68 29.69 -1.07
N ILE A 55 -38.40 28.58 -1.02
CA ILE A 55 -39.43 28.34 0.01
C ILE A 55 -38.70 27.98 1.31
N SER A 56 -38.81 28.87 2.31
CA SER A 56 -38.26 28.62 3.65
C SER A 56 -39.14 27.68 4.46
N PRO A 57 -38.64 27.07 5.57
CA PRO A 57 -39.46 26.25 6.47
C PRO A 57 -40.68 26.98 7.01
N GLU A 58 -40.56 28.27 7.31
CA GLU A 58 -41.69 29.10 7.77
C GLU A 58 -42.77 29.20 6.68
N ILE A 59 -42.36 29.49 5.42
CA ILE A 59 -43.29 29.60 4.30
C ILE A 59 -43.93 28.23 4.02
N ALA A 60 -43.17 27.16 4.01
CA ALA A 60 -43.66 25.80 3.81
C ALA A 60 -44.74 25.43 4.84
N TYR A 61 -44.52 25.77 6.11
CA TYR A 61 -45.46 25.54 7.19
C TYR A 61 -46.77 26.33 7.02
N MET A 62 -46.69 27.58 6.55
CA MET A 62 -47.88 28.39 6.24
C MET A 62 -48.60 27.89 4.99
N LEU A 63 -47.88 27.42 3.98
CA LEU A 63 -48.45 26.83 2.76
C LEU A 63 -49.25 25.55 3.08
N GLU A 64 -48.78 24.69 4.01
CA GLU A 64 -49.49 23.52 4.48
C GLU A 64 -50.85 23.89 5.10
N ALA A 65 -50.91 24.99 5.86
CA ALA A 65 -52.16 25.46 6.47
C ALA A 65 -53.19 25.96 5.44
N ILE A 66 -52.75 26.40 4.25
CA ILE A 66 -53.60 26.87 3.15
C ILE A 66 -53.92 25.72 2.19
N PHE A 67 -52.92 24.83 1.94
CA PHE A 67 -53.04 23.71 1.03
C PHE A 67 -52.90 22.41 1.82
N GLU A 68 -53.98 22.03 2.52
CA GLU A 68 -54.00 20.91 3.47
C GLU A 68 -53.57 19.56 2.87
N ASP A 69 -53.68 19.42 1.55
CA ASP A 69 -53.28 18.24 0.79
C ASP A 69 -51.78 18.18 0.48
N ILE A 70 -51.02 19.26 0.79
CA ILE A 70 -49.57 19.33 0.51
C ILE A 70 -48.83 19.66 1.81
N PRO A 71 -48.25 18.67 2.48
CA PRO A 71 -47.50 18.88 3.72
C PRO A 71 -46.29 19.81 3.56
N ALA A 72 -45.92 20.53 4.62
CA ALA A 72 -44.74 21.41 4.63
C ALA A 72 -43.46 20.67 4.22
N ILE A 73 -43.32 19.42 4.62
CA ILE A 73 -42.15 18.59 4.25
C ILE A 73 -42.04 18.35 2.75
N GLU A 74 -43.17 18.31 2.04
CA GLU A 74 -43.16 18.12 0.58
C GLU A 74 -42.66 19.37 -0.14
N TRP A 75 -43.11 20.57 0.29
CA TRP A 75 -42.58 21.84 -0.20
C TRP A 75 -41.06 21.96 0.00
N LEU A 76 -40.57 21.57 1.16
CA LEU A 76 -39.13 21.55 1.46
C LEU A 76 -38.39 20.49 0.65
N SER A 77 -39.03 19.35 0.37
CA SER A 77 -38.44 18.31 -0.51
C SER A 77 -38.26 18.83 -1.93
N TYR A 78 -39.28 19.49 -2.51
CA TYR A 78 -39.15 20.12 -3.83
C TYR A 78 -38.01 21.15 -3.86
N GLN A 79 -37.92 22.01 -2.84
CA GLN A 79 -36.83 23.00 -2.76
C GLN A 79 -35.48 22.35 -2.68
N SER A 80 -35.33 21.34 -1.79
CA SER A 80 -34.06 20.63 -1.63
C SER A 80 -33.63 19.89 -2.89
N GLN A 81 -34.56 19.27 -3.62
CA GLN A 81 -34.28 18.60 -4.88
C GLN A 81 -33.79 19.59 -5.94
N TYR A 82 -34.45 20.75 -6.05
CA TYR A 82 -34.04 21.82 -6.96
C TYR A 82 -32.66 22.35 -6.61
N ASP A 83 -32.41 22.69 -5.35
CA ASP A 83 -31.13 23.22 -4.88
C ASP A 83 -29.98 22.23 -5.15
N LEU A 84 -30.22 20.93 -4.88
CA LEU A 84 -29.24 19.88 -5.18
C LEU A 84 -28.97 19.75 -6.69
N ALA A 85 -30.02 19.83 -7.53
CA ALA A 85 -29.84 19.80 -8.98
C ALA A 85 -29.02 20.99 -9.48
N MET A 86 -29.30 22.19 -8.96
CA MET A 86 -28.54 23.39 -9.31
C MET A 86 -27.08 23.31 -8.89
N ILE A 87 -26.79 22.74 -7.72
CA ILE A 87 -25.41 22.50 -7.25
C ILE A 87 -24.70 21.46 -8.13
N GLN A 88 -25.41 20.44 -8.62
CA GLN A 88 -24.81 19.38 -9.46
C GLN A 88 -24.36 19.89 -10.83
N ILE A 89 -24.99 20.92 -11.37
CA ILE A 89 -24.60 21.56 -12.63
C ILE A 89 -23.53 22.64 -12.46
N ASP A 90 -23.21 23.04 -11.21
CA ASP A 90 -22.09 23.95 -10.93
C ASP A 90 -20.77 23.21 -11.10
N GLU A 91 -20.05 23.53 -12.17
CA GLU A 91 -18.78 22.90 -12.52
C GLU A 91 -17.73 23.01 -11.41
N ALA A 92 -17.70 24.11 -10.67
CA ALA A 92 -16.72 24.30 -9.60
C ALA A 92 -17.00 23.35 -8.44
N VAL A 93 -18.28 23.18 -8.06
CA VAL A 93 -18.70 22.25 -7.01
C VAL A 93 -18.53 20.80 -7.46
N ALA A 94 -18.90 20.48 -8.70
CA ALA A 94 -18.72 19.15 -9.29
C ALA A 94 -17.25 18.74 -9.32
N ASN A 95 -16.35 19.62 -9.75
CA ASN A 95 -14.92 19.39 -9.73
C ASN A 95 -14.37 19.17 -8.31
N LYS A 96 -14.78 20.00 -7.36
CA LYS A 96 -14.37 19.84 -5.96
C LYS A 96 -14.85 18.50 -5.38
N ARG A 97 -16.09 18.10 -5.68
CA ARG A 97 -16.63 16.81 -5.29
C ARG A 97 -15.83 15.66 -5.91
N GLY A 98 -15.52 15.74 -7.20
CA GLY A 98 -14.68 14.76 -7.90
C GLY A 98 -13.31 14.59 -7.22
N LYS A 99 -12.68 15.69 -6.81
CA LYS A 99 -11.40 15.64 -6.07
C LYS A 99 -11.55 15.01 -4.68
N LEU A 100 -12.64 15.24 -3.97
CA LEU A 100 -12.93 14.57 -2.70
C LEU A 100 -13.13 13.05 -2.87
N GLU A 101 -13.85 12.65 -3.92
CA GLU A 101 -14.06 11.23 -4.25
C GLU A 101 -12.74 10.55 -4.64
N GLU A 102 -11.93 11.20 -5.47
CA GLU A 102 -10.60 10.74 -5.87
C GLU A 102 -9.66 10.59 -4.64
N TRP A 103 -9.66 11.58 -3.76
CA TRP A 103 -8.91 11.52 -2.49
C TRP A 103 -9.36 10.37 -1.58
N ASN A 104 -10.67 10.12 -1.49
CA ASN A 104 -11.19 8.99 -0.73
C ASN A 104 -10.80 7.63 -1.34
N GLN A 105 -10.80 7.51 -2.67
CA GLN A 105 -10.29 6.32 -3.34
C GLN A 105 -8.81 6.08 -3.00
N LEU A 106 -7.97 7.12 -3.07
CA LEU A 106 -6.56 7.02 -2.72
C LEU A 106 -6.34 6.60 -1.26
N LYS A 107 -7.10 7.17 -0.32
CA LYS A 107 -7.00 6.80 1.11
C LYS A 107 -7.38 5.34 1.38
N ASN A 108 -8.29 4.78 0.61
CA ASN A 108 -8.68 3.37 0.74
C ASN A 108 -7.69 2.42 0.04
N PHE A 109 -6.89 2.94 -0.87
CA PHE A 109 -5.92 2.18 -1.65
C PHE A 109 -4.55 2.13 -0.99
N PHE A 110 -4.19 3.14 -0.20
CA PHE A 110 -2.89 3.27 0.47
C PHE A 110 -3.04 3.48 1.97
N ASN A 111 -1.99 3.13 2.70
CA ASN A 111 -1.83 3.61 4.07
C ASN A 111 -1.62 5.13 4.07
N ALA A 112 -2.72 5.87 4.21
CA ALA A 112 -2.70 7.34 4.17
C ALA A 112 -1.79 7.96 5.26
N SER A 113 -1.72 7.34 6.44
CA SER A 113 -0.87 7.82 7.55
C SER A 113 0.61 7.69 7.21
N TYR A 114 1.00 6.58 6.59
CA TYR A 114 2.38 6.37 6.13
C TYR A 114 2.76 7.37 5.03
N LEU A 115 1.92 7.52 3.99
CA LEU A 115 2.18 8.46 2.91
C LEU A 115 2.19 9.91 3.40
N LYS A 116 1.29 10.27 4.34
CA LYS A 116 1.29 11.60 4.96
C LYS A 116 2.65 11.92 5.59
N LYS A 117 3.22 10.97 6.31
CA LYS A 117 4.54 11.13 6.94
C LYS A 117 5.67 11.20 5.91
N LYS A 118 5.64 10.34 4.88
CA LYS A 118 6.71 10.25 3.85
C LYS A 118 6.68 11.41 2.85
N LEU A 119 5.49 11.87 2.45
CA LEU A 119 5.31 12.87 1.40
C LEU A 119 4.90 14.27 1.90
N GLY A 120 4.69 14.41 3.21
CA GLY A 120 4.22 15.70 3.77
C GLY A 120 2.84 16.09 3.26
N LEU A 121 1.86 15.16 3.27
CA LEU A 121 0.50 15.42 2.79
C LEU A 121 -0.29 16.21 3.84
N ASN A 122 -0.11 17.52 3.86
CA ASN A 122 -0.73 18.45 4.82
C ASN A 122 -1.66 19.47 4.15
N GLY A 123 -1.80 19.40 2.84
CA GLY A 123 -2.58 20.33 2.04
C GLY A 123 -4.04 19.89 1.83
N SER A 124 -4.71 20.60 0.91
CA SER A 124 -6.03 20.26 0.42
C SER A 124 -6.04 18.86 -0.26
N PRO A 125 -7.21 18.25 -0.48
CA PRO A 125 -7.31 17.00 -1.25
C PRO A 125 -6.60 17.10 -2.60
N GLU A 126 -6.78 18.19 -3.33
CA GLU A 126 -6.15 18.44 -4.64
C GLU A 126 -4.63 18.42 -4.55
N GLU A 127 -4.06 19.18 -3.63
CA GLU A 127 -2.61 19.26 -3.41
C GLU A 127 -2.02 17.91 -3.02
N ASN A 128 -2.73 17.16 -2.18
CA ASN A 128 -2.29 15.85 -1.72
C ASN A 128 -2.34 14.80 -2.84
N ILE A 129 -3.39 14.83 -3.69
CA ILE A 129 -3.52 13.99 -4.89
C ILE A 129 -2.35 14.28 -5.83
N GLU A 130 -2.09 15.57 -6.11
CA GLU A 130 -1.02 15.97 -7.01
C GLU A 130 0.35 15.50 -6.51
N LYS A 131 0.65 15.67 -5.22
CA LYS A 131 1.88 15.15 -4.62
C LYS A 131 2.03 13.65 -4.77
N ILE A 132 0.95 12.87 -4.57
CA ILE A 132 0.96 11.42 -4.76
C ILE A 132 1.22 11.08 -6.23
N TYR A 133 0.56 11.76 -7.16
CA TYR A 133 0.73 11.50 -8.59
C TYR A 133 2.14 11.86 -9.08
N GLN A 134 2.67 13.00 -8.67
CA GLN A 134 4.05 13.37 -8.95
C GLN A 134 5.04 12.36 -8.39
N PHE A 135 4.84 11.95 -7.14
CA PHE A 135 5.73 10.99 -6.48
C PHE A 135 5.76 9.65 -7.20
N PHE A 136 4.61 9.07 -7.53
CA PHE A 136 4.54 7.78 -8.23
C PHE A 136 4.65 7.90 -9.76
N ARG A 137 4.77 9.12 -10.31
CA ARG A 137 4.82 9.40 -11.75
C ARG A 137 3.63 8.78 -12.49
N VAL A 138 2.44 9.09 -12.03
CA VAL A 138 1.15 8.66 -12.60
C VAL A 138 0.25 9.87 -12.81
N LYS A 139 -0.80 9.69 -13.63
CA LYS A 139 -1.76 10.77 -13.95
C LYS A 139 -3.15 10.53 -13.39
N SER A 140 -3.43 9.33 -12.85
CA SER A 140 -4.73 8.96 -12.32
C SER A 140 -4.65 7.83 -11.30
N VAL A 141 -5.72 7.68 -10.51
CA VAL A 141 -5.90 6.54 -9.59
C VAL A 141 -5.84 5.21 -10.34
N ASN A 142 -6.47 5.15 -11.54
CA ASN A 142 -6.47 3.92 -12.35
C ASN A 142 -5.06 3.52 -12.79
N GLU A 143 -4.22 4.46 -13.21
CA GLU A 143 -2.83 4.17 -13.57
C GLU A 143 -2.02 3.67 -12.36
N LEU A 144 -2.26 4.28 -11.21
CA LEU A 144 -1.64 3.86 -9.96
C LEU A 144 -2.09 2.46 -9.55
N GLN A 145 -3.39 2.16 -9.70
CA GLN A 145 -3.94 0.83 -9.46
C GLN A 145 -3.37 -0.21 -10.43
N GLN A 146 -3.21 0.11 -11.70
CA GLN A 146 -2.57 -0.78 -12.67
C GLN A 146 -1.12 -1.09 -12.31
N LYS A 147 -0.35 -0.08 -11.89
CA LYS A 147 1.02 -0.30 -11.38
C LYS A 147 1.05 -1.20 -10.15
N ALA A 148 0.06 -1.08 -9.27
CA ALA A 148 -0.06 -1.92 -8.10
C ALA A 148 -0.58 -3.33 -8.43
N THR A 149 -1.55 -3.45 -9.34
CA THR A 149 -2.20 -4.73 -9.67
C THR A 149 -1.26 -5.67 -10.42
N SER A 150 -0.34 -5.14 -11.24
CA SER A 150 0.72 -5.95 -11.83
C SER A 150 1.59 -6.64 -10.77
N THR A 151 1.65 -6.05 -9.58
CA THR A 151 2.39 -6.51 -8.41
C THR A 151 1.57 -7.46 -7.53
N VAL A 152 0.25 -7.27 -7.45
CA VAL A 152 -0.67 -7.97 -6.53
C VAL A 152 -1.22 -9.29 -7.10
N SER A 153 -1.04 -9.57 -8.38
CA SER A 153 -1.60 -10.79 -9.02
C SER A 153 -1.13 -12.10 -8.35
N TYR A 154 0.01 -12.08 -7.70
CA TYR A 154 0.57 -13.21 -6.92
C TYR A 154 0.00 -13.30 -5.50
N PHE A 155 -0.60 -12.23 -4.97
CA PHE A 155 -1.09 -12.13 -3.60
C PHE A 155 -2.41 -12.86 -3.31
N LYS A 156 -3.29 -12.98 -4.30
CA LYS A 156 -4.64 -13.54 -4.09
C LYS A 156 -4.66 -15.01 -3.67
N GLN A 157 -3.55 -15.72 -3.80
CA GLN A 157 -3.45 -17.14 -3.46
C GLN A 157 -2.91 -17.45 -2.06
N SER A 158 -2.45 -16.44 -1.30
CA SER A 158 -1.64 -16.69 -0.11
C SER A 158 -1.90 -15.81 1.11
N THR A 159 -3.05 -15.16 1.23
CA THR A 159 -3.33 -14.32 2.41
C THR A 159 -3.65 -15.16 3.64
N THR A 160 -2.75 -15.17 4.61
CA THR A 160 -3.07 -15.49 6.00
C THR A 160 -3.88 -14.35 6.61
N GLN A 161 -4.73 -14.63 7.61
CA GLN A 161 -5.61 -13.63 8.26
C GLN A 161 -4.88 -12.43 8.90
N ASP A 162 -3.55 -12.48 9.00
CA ASP A 162 -2.73 -11.48 9.68
C ASP A 162 -2.06 -10.45 8.76
N VAL A 163 -2.30 -10.49 7.45
CA VAL A 163 -1.69 -9.56 6.48
C VAL A 163 -2.67 -8.46 6.10
N ASP A 164 -2.26 -7.20 6.28
CA ASP A 164 -2.99 -6.05 5.74
C ASP A 164 -2.60 -5.81 4.27
N PRO A 165 -3.50 -6.06 3.31
CA PRO A 165 -3.18 -5.96 1.89
C PRO A 165 -2.91 -4.52 1.45
N VAL A 166 -3.51 -3.52 2.10
CA VAL A 166 -3.29 -2.09 1.80
C VAL A 166 -1.88 -1.67 2.22
N ASN A 167 -1.47 -2.07 3.43
CA ASN A 167 -0.14 -1.79 3.93
C ASN A 167 0.94 -2.49 3.09
N LEU A 168 0.70 -3.73 2.74
CA LEU A 168 1.63 -4.50 1.93
C LEU A 168 1.82 -3.87 0.54
N MET A 169 0.73 -3.55 -0.14
CA MET A 169 0.77 -2.88 -1.44
C MET A 169 1.45 -1.50 -1.34
N THR A 170 1.16 -0.74 -0.29
CA THR A 170 1.82 0.55 -0.03
C THR A 170 3.34 0.38 0.09
N TRP A 171 3.79 -0.63 0.84
CA TRP A 171 5.21 -0.94 1.01
C TRP A 171 5.87 -1.33 -0.31
N MET A 172 5.25 -2.22 -1.08
CA MET A 172 5.78 -2.67 -2.38
C MET A 172 5.91 -1.52 -3.38
N LEU A 173 4.90 -0.67 -3.50
CA LEU A 173 4.95 0.50 -4.37
C LEU A 173 6.02 1.50 -3.93
N MET A 174 6.20 1.68 -2.62
CA MET A 174 7.27 2.51 -2.08
C MET A 174 8.64 1.94 -2.43
N VAL A 175 8.86 0.66 -2.24
CA VAL A 175 10.11 -0.02 -2.60
C VAL A 175 10.41 0.13 -4.09
N ARG A 176 9.43 -0.08 -4.96
CA ARG A 176 9.60 0.13 -6.41
C ARG A 176 9.95 1.57 -6.74
N LYS A 177 9.26 2.53 -6.12
CA LYS A 177 9.56 3.95 -6.30
C LYS A 177 10.99 4.28 -5.89
N LEU A 178 11.43 3.77 -4.73
CA LEU A 178 12.80 3.96 -4.25
C LEU A 178 13.84 3.32 -5.18
N SER A 179 13.54 2.15 -5.75
CA SER A 179 14.41 1.51 -6.77
C SER A 179 14.50 2.34 -8.03
N ASN A 180 13.38 2.84 -8.54
CA ASN A 180 13.32 3.68 -9.74
C ASN A 180 14.01 5.06 -9.56
N ASP A 181 14.08 5.56 -8.33
CA ASP A 181 14.75 6.83 -8.02
C ASP A 181 16.27 6.67 -7.86
N LYS A 182 16.76 5.45 -7.61
CA LYS A 182 18.20 5.20 -7.60
C LYS A 182 18.80 5.36 -9.00
N PRO A 183 19.99 5.92 -9.11
CA PRO A 183 20.70 5.99 -10.38
C PRO A 183 20.84 4.59 -11.03
N ALA A 184 20.80 4.56 -12.35
CA ALA A 184 21.11 3.33 -13.10
C ALA A 184 22.51 2.82 -12.72
N LEU A 185 22.63 1.52 -12.46
CA LEU A 185 23.91 0.91 -12.15
C LEU A 185 24.73 0.80 -13.44
N LYS A 186 26.03 1.06 -13.34
CA LYS A 186 26.97 0.89 -14.47
C LYS A 186 27.15 -0.59 -14.83
N ALA A 187 27.06 -1.47 -13.84
CA ALA A 187 27.18 -2.91 -14.01
C ALA A 187 25.81 -3.53 -14.34
N GLN A 188 25.81 -4.50 -15.23
CA GLN A 188 24.67 -5.38 -15.45
C GLN A 188 24.85 -6.66 -14.63
N PHE A 189 23.73 -7.25 -14.18
CA PHE A 189 23.76 -8.51 -13.46
C PHE A 189 24.21 -9.65 -14.39
N ASP A 190 25.26 -10.36 -13.98
CA ASP A 190 25.76 -11.56 -14.65
C ASP A 190 25.71 -12.76 -13.70
N GLN A 191 24.90 -13.75 -14.05
CA GLN A 191 24.73 -14.99 -13.27
C GLN A 191 26.05 -15.75 -13.08
N LYS A 192 27.01 -15.61 -13.99
CA LYS A 192 28.33 -16.26 -13.88
C LYS A 192 29.17 -15.73 -12.72
N LEU A 193 28.90 -14.50 -12.28
CA LEU A 193 29.62 -13.84 -11.20
C LEU A 193 28.98 -14.04 -9.82
N VAL A 194 27.87 -14.78 -9.74
CA VAL A 194 27.12 -14.96 -8.48
C VAL A 194 27.96 -15.60 -7.39
N ASN A 195 28.79 -16.59 -7.69
CA ASN A 195 29.64 -17.22 -6.69
C ASN A 195 30.66 -16.24 -6.10
N GLU A 196 31.25 -15.36 -6.92
CA GLU A 196 32.13 -14.31 -6.43
C GLU A 196 31.38 -13.28 -5.58
N LEU A 197 30.18 -12.91 -5.98
CA LEU A 197 29.31 -12.03 -5.19
C LEU A 197 29.00 -12.63 -3.81
N ILE A 198 28.61 -13.91 -3.74
CA ILE A 198 28.34 -14.64 -2.49
C ILE A 198 29.56 -14.60 -1.57
N GLN A 199 30.76 -14.90 -2.09
CA GLN A 199 31.99 -14.86 -1.29
C GLN A 199 32.22 -13.47 -0.68
N LYS A 200 32.02 -12.40 -1.45
CA LYS A 200 32.16 -11.01 -0.95
C LYS A 200 31.11 -10.64 0.10
N LEU A 201 29.88 -11.07 -0.10
CA LEU A 201 28.82 -10.86 0.87
C LEU A 201 29.10 -11.60 2.17
N ASN A 202 29.54 -12.87 2.11
CA ASN A 202 29.90 -13.66 3.30
C ASN A 202 31.05 -13.02 4.09
N MET A 203 32.03 -12.43 3.42
CA MET A 203 33.10 -11.69 4.12
C MET A 203 32.57 -10.46 4.85
N ILE A 204 31.59 -9.75 4.28
CA ILE A 204 30.93 -8.61 4.91
C ILE A 204 30.16 -9.07 6.14
N PHE A 205 29.35 -10.12 5.99
CA PHE A 205 28.54 -10.69 7.09
C PHE A 205 29.42 -11.24 8.21
N TYR A 206 30.56 -11.89 7.87
CA TYR A 206 31.49 -12.39 8.87
C TYR A 206 32.03 -11.27 9.77
N LYS A 207 32.44 -10.14 9.16
CA LYS A 207 33.00 -9.00 9.90
C LYS A 207 31.94 -8.18 10.63
N ASN A 208 30.76 -8.06 10.06
CA ASN A 208 29.64 -7.25 10.54
C ASN A 208 30.03 -5.80 10.88
N GLU A 209 30.73 -5.14 9.96
CA GLU A 209 31.15 -3.74 10.06
C GLU A 209 30.54 -2.93 8.92
N ASN A 210 29.72 -1.94 9.21
CA ASN A 210 28.96 -1.16 8.21
C ASN A 210 28.28 -2.09 7.20
N THR A 211 27.64 -3.14 7.70
CA THR A 211 27.20 -4.29 6.91
C THR A 211 26.19 -3.90 5.85
N ALA A 212 25.18 -3.10 6.21
CA ALA A 212 24.15 -2.68 5.26
C ALA A 212 24.73 -1.87 4.10
N GLU A 213 25.58 -0.88 4.38
CA GLU A 213 26.21 -0.03 3.37
C GLU A 213 27.19 -0.82 2.47
N LYS A 214 28.00 -1.68 3.07
CA LYS A 214 28.96 -2.53 2.31
C LYS A 214 28.22 -3.53 1.44
N THR A 215 27.11 -4.11 1.92
CA THR A 215 26.25 -5.01 1.15
C THR A 215 25.69 -4.29 -0.07
N GLU A 216 25.13 -3.09 0.10
CA GLU A 216 24.63 -2.29 -1.01
C GLU A 216 25.73 -1.99 -2.04
N LYS A 217 26.90 -1.54 -1.58
CA LYS A 217 28.04 -1.24 -2.48
C LYS A 217 28.49 -2.46 -3.28
N VAL A 218 28.52 -3.64 -2.65
CA VAL A 218 28.90 -4.87 -3.33
C VAL A 218 27.82 -5.30 -4.31
N LEU A 219 26.55 -5.36 -3.89
CA LEU A 219 25.45 -5.69 -4.79
C LEU A 219 25.43 -4.79 -6.03
N ASN A 220 25.57 -3.47 -5.84
CA ASN A 220 25.60 -2.51 -6.94
C ASN A 220 26.75 -2.77 -7.94
N LYS A 221 27.91 -3.21 -7.48
CA LYS A 221 29.04 -3.59 -8.36
C LYS A 221 28.73 -4.81 -9.22
N TYR A 222 27.83 -5.68 -8.76
CA TYR A 222 27.39 -6.88 -9.49
C TYR A 222 26.04 -6.67 -10.19
N GLY A 223 25.60 -5.42 -10.33
CA GLY A 223 24.41 -5.08 -11.08
C GLY A 223 23.09 -5.42 -10.37
N VAL A 224 23.09 -5.51 -9.04
CA VAL A 224 21.91 -5.74 -8.23
C VAL A 224 21.64 -4.50 -7.37
N LYS A 225 20.45 -3.93 -7.43
CA LYS A 225 20.04 -2.83 -6.55
C LYS A 225 19.64 -3.37 -5.17
N LEU A 226 19.94 -2.64 -4.11
CA LEU A 226 19.43 -2.93 -2.76
C LEU A 226 18.57 -1.78 -2.26
N ILE A 227 17.37 -2.10 -1.76
CA ILE A 227 16.48 -1.19 -1.07
C ILE A 227 16.28 -1.69 0.36
N ILE A 228 16.47 -0.82 1.33
CA ILE A 228 16.15 -1.08 2.72
C ILE A 228 15.01 -0.14 3.11
N GLU A 229 13.81 -0.68 3.28
CA GLU A 229 12.63 0.08 3.67
C GLU A 229 11.82 -0.66 4.73
N LYS A 230 11.62 0.00 5.87
CA LYS A 230 10.92 -0.61 7.00
C LYS A 230 9.52 -1.07 6.60
N ASN A 231 9.15 -2.28 7.03
CA ASN A 231 7.80 -2.81 6.83
C ASN A 231 6.73 -1.95 7.53
N LEU A 232 5.52 -2.01 7.01
CA LEU A 232 4.35 -1.40 7.65
C LEU A 232 3.71 -2.37 8.66
N GLU A 233 2.77 -1.86 9.44
CA GLU A 233 2.03 -2.68 10.40
C GLU A 233 1.28 -3.80 9.68
N LYS A 234 1.25 -4.99 10.28
CA LYS A 234 0.63 -6.19 9.67
C LYS A 234 1.12 -6.51 8.26
N THR A 235 2.39 -6.24 7.99
CA THR A 235 3.07 -6.67 6.76
C THR A 235 4.29 -7.52 7.13
N PRO A 236 4.11 -8.83 7.31
CA PRO A 236 5.19 -9.75 7.71
C PRO A 236 6.07 -10.10 6.50
N VAL A 237 6.65 -9.08 5.85
CA VAL A 237 7.57 -9.22 4.73
C VAL A 237 8.99 -9.13 5.24
N ASP A 238 9.84 -10.07 4.88
CA ASP A 238 11.28 -10.03 5.16
C ASP A 238 12.05 -9.58 3.92
N GLY A 239 11.67 -10.02 2.72
CA GLY A 239 12.29 -9.68 1.46
C GLY A 239 11.32 -9.50 0.30
N TYR A 240 11.80 -8.92 -0.79
CA TYR A 240 11.08 -8.76 -2.05
C TYR A 240 12.07 -8.58 -3.18
N SER A 241 11.96 -9.40 -4.22
CA SER A 241 12.81 -9.31 -5.40
C SER A 241 12.01 -9.17 -6.69
N PHE A 242 12.50 -8.30 -7.57
CA PHE A 242 11.89 -7.98 -8.85
C PHE A 242 12.92 -7.43 -9.84
N TRP A 243 12.56 -7.38 -11.12
CA TRP A 243 13.39 -6.73 -12.13
C TRP A 243 12.93 -5.27 -12.32
N ASP A 244 13.87 -4.32 -12.25
CA ASP A 244 13.63 -2.90 -12.40
C ASP A 244 14.54 -2.32 -13.49
N GLY A 245 13.96 -2.06 -14.66
CA GLY A 245 14.71 -1.59 -15.82
C GLY A 245 15.78 -2.58 -16.27
N ASP A 246 17.05 -2.20 -16.14
CA ASP A 246 18.20 -3.02 -16.55
C ASP A 246 18.75 -3.90 -15.45
N ASN A 247 18.34 -3.71 -14.21
CA ASN A 247 18.92 -4.36 -13.06
C ASN A 247 17.87 -5.03 -12.18
N PRO A 248 18.13 -6.22 -11.63
CA PRO A 248 17.30 -6.78 -10.58
C PRO A 248 17.47 -5.98 -9.28
N THR A 249 16.43 -5.98 -8.47
CA THR A 249 16.37 -5.30 -7.18
C THR A 249 16.05 -6.31 -6.08
N ILE A 250 16.78 -6.23 -5.00
CA ILE A 250 16.49 -6.86 -3.72
C ILE A 250 16.00 -5.76 -2.78
N ALA A 251 14.86 -5.97 -2.15
CA ALA A 251 14.39 -5.13 -1.05
C ALA A 251 14.29 -5.95 0.22
N VAL A 252 14.72 -5.38 1.35
CA VAL A 252 14.61 -6.01 2.67
C VAL A 252 13.95 -5.06 3.65
N SER A 253 13.08 -5.60 4.49
CA SER A 253 12.28 -4.79 5.42
C SER A 253 13.03 -4.42 6.70
N MET A 254 14.11 -5.13 7.03
CA MET A 254 14.80 -5.01 8.32
C MET A 254 13.85 -5.14 9.52
N ARG A 255 12.80 -5.94 9.38
CA ARG A 255 11.82 -6.22 10.43
C ARG A 255 12.52 -6.69 11.70
N TYR A 256 13.50 -7.55 11.55
CA TYR A 256 14.45 -7.92 12.57
C TYR A 256 15.80 -7.31 12.23
N LYS A 257 16.39 -6.54 13.16
CA LYS A 257 17.72 -5.94 12.96
C LYS A 257 18.87 -6.94 13.13
N ARG A 258 18.57 -8.21 13.30
CA ARG A 258 19.55 -9.27 13.48
C ARG A 258 20.31 -9.54 12.19
N LEU A 259 21.60 -9.79 12.30
CA LEU A 259 22.49 -10.08 11.19
C LEU A 259 22.12 -11.37 10.45
N ASP A 260 21.74 -12.42 11.17
CA ASP A 260 21.31 -13.69 10.57
C ASP A 260 20.07 -13.54 9.70
N ASN A 261 19.07 -12.80 10.16
CA ASN A 261 17.89 -12.50 9.35
C ASN A 261 18.22 -11.66 8.12
N PHE A 262 19.05 -10.64 8.28
CA PHE A 262 19.48 -9.80 7.16
C PHE A 262 20.25 -10.58 6.11
N ALA A 263 21.25 -11.35 6.56
CA ALA A 263 22.08 -12.16 5.67
C ALA A 263 21.25 -13.22 4.94
N PHE A 264 20.34 -13.89 5.66
CA PHE A 264 19.43 -14.87 5.08
C PHE A 264 18.51 -14.21 4.04
N ALA A 265 17.85 -13.10 4.37
CA ALA A 265 16.97 -12.40 3.45
C ALA A 265 17.70 -11.96 2.16
N ILE A 266 18.91 -11.39 2.27
CA ILE A 266 19.72 -11.02 1.09
C ILE A 266 20.02 -12.23 0.22
N MET A 267 20.43 -13.37 0.80
CA MET A 267 20.77 -14.58 0.02
C MET A 267 19.53 -15.26 -0.55
N HIS A 268 18.42 -15.24 0.18
CA HIS A 268 17.12 -15.77 -0.28
C HIS A 268 16.62 -15.00 -1.52
N GLU A 269 16.59 -13.66 -1.45
CA GLU A 269 16.19 -12.82 -2.57
C GLU A 269 17.16 -12.93 -3.75
N LEU A 270 18.45 -13.08 -3.48
CA LEU A 270 19.43 -13.39 -4.53
C LEU A 270 19.13 -14.75 -5.17
N GLY A 271 18.68 -15.74 -4.40
CA GLY A 271 18.21 -17.04 -4.89
C GLY A 271 17.08 -16.90 -5.89
N HIS A 272 16.07 -16.09 -5.59
CA HIS A 272 14.98 -15.78 -6.53
C HIS A 272 15.50 -15.13 -7.82
N ILE A 273 16.40 -14.17 -7.72
CA ILE A 273 17.00 -13.50 -8.90
C ILE A 273 17.75 -14.52 -9.78
N VAL A 274 18.52 -15.42 -9.16
CA VAL A 274 19.33 -16.41 -9.88
C VAL A 274 18.49 -17.51 -10.53
N LYS A 275 17.42 -17.96 -9.84
CA LYS A 275 16.65 -19.14 -10.22
C LYS A 275 15.38 -18.80 -11.00
N HIS A 276 14.67 -17.78 -10.59
CA HIS A 276 13.27 -17.56 -10.96
C HIS A 276 13.02 -16.29 -11.75
N ILE A 277 13.80 -15.22 -11.55
CA ILE A 277 13.58 -13.91 -12.17
C ILE A 277 14.58 -13.70 -13.30
N LYS A 278 14.06 -13.39 -14.50
CA LYS A 278 14.91 -13.07 -15.67
C LYS A 278 14.44 -11.74 -16.26
N LYS A 279 15.36 -11.01 -16.91
CA LYS A 279 15.00 -9.77 -17.64
C LYS A 279 13.91 -10.00 -18.68
N SER A 280 13.88 -11.17 -19.32
CA SER A 280 12.86 -11.57 -20.30
C SER A 280 11.47 -11.78 -19.70
N ASN A 281 11.38 -12.02 -18.39
CA ASN A 281 10.14 -12.17 -17.66
C ASN A 281 10.02 -11.19 -16.48
N ALA A 282 10.41 -9.94 -16.70
CA ALA A 282 10.44 -8.86 -15.70
C ALA A 282 9.09 -8.60 -14.99
N LYS A 283 8.00 -9.24 -15.44
CA LYS A 283 6.71 -9.24 -14.74
C LYS A 283 6.65 -10.22 -13.57
N VAL A 284 7.61 -11.14 -13.48
CA VAL A 284 7.71 -12.12 -12.38
C VAL A 284 8.42 -11.46 -11.21
N GLU A 285 7.80 -11.54 -10.06
CA GLU A 285 8.25 -10.94 -8.80
C GLU A 285 8.07 -11.95 -7.68
N TYR A 286 8.94 -11.90 -6.69
CA TYR A 286 8.85 -12.73 -5.50
C TYR A 286 8.86 -11.85 -4.27
N ILE A 287 7.93 -12.13 -3.37
CA ILE A 287 7.85 -11.48 -2.08
C ILE A 287 7.81 -12.54 -1.00
N ASP A 288 8.79 -12.50 -0.14
CA ASP A 288 8.89 -13.37 1.02
C ASP A 288 7.96 -12.87 2.13
N ILE A 289 6.79 -13.52 2.21
CA ILE A 289 5.86 -13.34 3.33
C ILE A 289 5.94 -14.60 4.17
N ILE A 290 6.20 -14.45 5.44
CA ILE A 290 6.23 -15.57 6.39
C ILE A 290 4.90 -16.31 6.35
N LYS A 291 4.88 -17.43 5.63
CA LYS A 291 3.76 -18.38 5.56
C LYS A 291 4.08 -19.55 6.48
N ARG A 292 3.10 -19.95 7.27
CA ARG A 292 3.27 -21.13 8.13
C ARG A 292 3.01 -22.47 7.42
N ASP A 293 2.32 -22.50 6.25
CA ASP A 293 1.75 -23.75 5.73
C ASP A 293 1.72 -23.93 4.19
N ILE A 294 2.55 -23.24 3.39
CA ILE A 294 2.55 -23.47 1.93
C ILE A 294 3.98 -23.78 1.47
N GLU A 295 4.19 -25.03 1.07
CA GLU A 295 5.37 -25.49 0.34
C GLU A 295 5.30 -25.00 -1.12
N ASP A 296 5.74 -23.76 -1.36
CA ASP A 296 6.03 -23.30 -2.72
C ASP A 296 7.42 -23.82 -3.10
N GLU A 297 7.52 -24.62 -4.16
CA GLU A 297 8.78 -25.21 -4.65
C GLU A 297 9.88 -24.13 -4.86
N LYS A 298 9.48 -22.97 -5.32
CA LYS A 298 10.41 -21.85 -5.57
C LYS A 298 10.93 -21.22 -4.28
N GLU A 299 10.09 -21.15 -3.26
CA GLU A 299 10.49 -20.72 -1.92
C GLU A 299 11.48 -21.72 -1.30
N LEU A 300 11.20 -23.02 -1.45
CA LEU A 300 12.12 -24.08 -1.00
C LEU A 300 13.47 -24.00 -1.73
N GLU A 301 13.45 -23.76 -3.05
CA GLU A 301 14.69 -23.58 -3.84
C GLU A 301 15.46 -22.32 -3.39
N ALA A 302 14.78 -21.20 -3.11
CA ALA A 302 15.42 -19.98 -2.62
C ALA A 302 15.98 -20.16 -1.20
N ASN A 303 15.26 -20.84 -0.32
CA ASN A 303 15.73 -21.20 1.02
C ASN A 303 16.99 -22.06 0.96
N LYS A 304 16.98 -23.12 0.15
CA LYS A 304 18.14 -23.99 -0.03
C LYS A 304 19.31 -23.25 -0.63
N PHE A 305 19.06 -22.34 -1.58
CA PHE A 305 20.10 -21.47 -2.13
C PHE A 305 20.73 -20.60 -1.03
N ALA A 306 19.89 -19.94 -0.20
CA ALA A 306 20.36 -19.08 0.87
C ALA A 306 21.24 -19.85 1.89
N GLU A 307 20.80 -21.01 2.34
CA GLU A 307 21.54 -21.87 3.25
C GLU A 307 22.89 -22.29 2.65
N THR A 308 22.88 -22.80 1.42
CA THR A 308 24.11 -23.20 0.72
C THR A 308 25.07 -22.01 0.52
N ALA A 309 24.55 -20.85 0.17
CA ALA A 309 25.32 -19.63 -0.04
C ALA A 309 25.95 -19.11 1.25
N LEU A 310 25.19 -19.07 2.34
CA LEU A 310 25.68 -18.58 3.64
C LEU A 310 26.73 -19.48 4.25
N PHE A 311 26.62 -20.78 4.06
CA PHE A 311 27.53 -21.74 4.68
C PHE A 311 28.73 -22.14 3.81
N ALA A 312 28.78 -21.67 2.55
CA ALA A 312 29.97 -21.74 1.70
C ALA A 312 30.69 -23.12 1.70
N GLY A 313 29.93 -24.21 1.56
CA GLY A 313 30.48 -25.58 1.55
C GLY A 313 30.69 -26.21 2.95
N ALA A 314 30.27 -25.54 4.01
CA ALA A 314 30.25 -26.10 5.38
C ALA A 314 28.87 -26.67 5.78
N THR A 315 27.90 -26.70 4.87
CA THR A 315 26.50 -27.10 5.14
C THR A 315 26.43 -28.45 5.82
N ASP A 316 26.99 -29.50 5.23
CA ASP A 316 26.93 -30.88 5.78
C ASP A 316 27.56 -30.95 7.18
N LYS A 317 28.69 -30.26 7.37
CA LYS A 317 29.39 -30.23 8.67
C LYS A 317 28.63 -29.48 9.74
N LEU A 318 27.91 -28.43 9.36
CA LEU A 318 27.06 -27.69 10.28
C LEU A 318 25.79 -28.47 10.60
N GLU A 319 25.20 -29.19 9.67
CA GLU A 319 24.06 -30.08 9.91
C GLU A 319 24.44 -31.22 10.87
N GLU A 320 25.61 -31.88 10.66
CA GLU A 320 26.12 -32.85 11.61
C GLU A 320 26.32 -32.26 13.03
N LEU A 321 26.85 -31.04 13.08
CA LEU A 321 27.03 -30.34 14.35
C LEU A 321 25.68 -30.06 15.01
N PHE A 322 24.69 -29.60 14.28
CA PHE A 322 23.35 -29.30 14.77
C PHE A 322 22.63 -30.54 15.28
N GLU A 323 22.72 -31.66 14.58
CA GLU A 323 22.19 -32.94 15.05
C GLU A 323 22.79 -33.38 16.38
N LYS A 324 24.11 -33.22 16.54
CA LYS A 324 24.79 -33.52 17.81
C LYS A 324 24.33 -32.60 18.95
N LEU A 325 24.18 -31.31 18.67
CA LEU A 325 23.83 -30.27 19.62
C LEU A 325 22.35 -30.23 19.96
N LYS A 326 21.47 -30.75 19.11
CA LYS A 326 20.01 -30.77 19.31
C LYS A 326 19.59 -31.46 20.63
N ARG A 327 20.37 -32.46 21.06
CA ARG A 327 20.13 -33.20 22.33
C ARG A 327 20.41 -32.35 23.57
N SER A 328 21.30 -31.34 23.46
CA SER A 328 21.67 -30.46 24.57
C SER A 328 21.91 -29.02 24.05
N PRO A 329 20.87 -28.31 23.61
CA PRO A 329 21.03 -27.03 22.89
C PRO A 329 21.72 -25.94 23.71
N PHE A 330 21.61 -25.99 25.04
CA PHE A 330 22.23 -25.02 25.95
C PHE A 330 23.77 -25.11 26.01
N THR A 331 24.36 -26.23 25.56
CA THR A 331 25.80 -26.41 25.49
C THR A 331 26.41 -25.97 24.16
N ALA A 332 25.59 -25.49 23.22
CA ALA A 332 25.95 -25.22 21.84
C ALA A 332 26.91 -24.02 21.66
N LYS A 333 27.01 -23.11 22.62
CA LYS A 333 27.77 -21.86 22.50
C LYS A 333 29.23 -22.09 22.06
N ARG A 334 29.97 -22.94 22.78
CA ARG A 334 31.38 -23.19 22.45
C ARG A 334 31.57 -23.90 21.10
N PRO A 335 30.86 -24.99 20.79
CA PRO A 335 30.92 -25.61 19.46
C PRO A 335 30.57 -24.67 18.31
N ILE A 336 29.53 -23.82 18.45
CA ILE A 336 29.16 -22.81 17.44
C ILE A 336 30.28 -21.79 17.24
N THR A 337 30.88 -21.30 18.33
CA THR A 337 32.00 -20.35 18.23
C THR A 337 33.21 -20.95 17.53
N MET A 338 33.52 -22.22 17.81
CA MET A 338 34.61 -22.93 17.12
C MET A 338 34.30 -23.13 15.62
N ALA A 339 33.08 -23.53 15.28
CA ALA A 339 32.65 -23.67 13.90
C ALA A 339 32.72 -22.33 13.15
N ALA A 340 32.29 -21.23 13.80
CA ALA A 340 32.35 -19.89 13.26
C ALA A 340 33.77 -19.46 12.87
N GLN A 341 34.76 -19.75 13.71
CA GLN A 341 36.18 -19.49 13.46
C GLN A 341 36.74 -20.35 12.33
N THR A 342 36.40 -21.65 12.34
CA THR A 342 36.84 -22.62 11.35
C THR A 342 36.35 -22.31 9.95
N PHE A 343 35.08 -22.01 9.81
CA PHE A 343 34.43 -21.79 8.51
C PHE A 343 34.38 -20.33 8.07
N LYS A 344 34.84 -19.39 8.89
CA LYS A 344 34.77 -17.95 8.63
C LYS A 344 33.32 -17.45 8.42
N ILE A 345 32.41 -17.98 9.24
CA ILE A 345 31.02 -17.58 9.26
C ILE A 345 30.72 -16.85 10.57
N ASN A 346 29.94 -15.77 10.54
CA ASN A 346 29.62 -15.05 11.76
C ASN A 346 28.86 -15.97 12.75
N PRO A 347 29.26 -16.02 14.03
CA PRO A 347 28.61 -16.88 15.01
C PRO A 347 27.11 -16.62 15.17
N GLY A 348 26.67 -15.38 14.97
CA GLY A 348 25.26 -15.03 14.99
C GLY A 348 24.46 -15.70 13.87
N ILE A 349 25.05 -15.84 12.67
CA ILE A 349 24.40 -16.53 11.54
C ILE A 349 24.26 -18.03 11.83
N ILE A 350 25.31 -18.68 12.30
CA ILE A 350 25.25 -20.10 12.68
C ILE A 350 24.24 -20.30 13.82
N THR A 351 24.22 -19.40 14.81
CA THR A 351 23.28 -19.45 15.92
C THR A 351 21.83 -19.30 15.46
N GLY A 352 21.55 -18.36 14.57
CA GLY A 352 20.21 -18.17 14.02
C GLY A 352 19.68 -19.42 13.33
N GLN A 353 20.50 -20.04 12.48
CA GLN A 353 20.14 -21.29 11.81
C GLN A 353 19.99 -22.47 12.79
N PHE A 354 20.87 -22.58 13.79
CA PHE A 354 20.75 -23.58 14.84
C PHE A 354 19.46 -23.42 15.66
N GLN A 355 19.09 -22.18 16.01
CA GLN A 355 17.83 -21.89 16.71
C GLN A 355 16.63 -22.32 15.87
N HIS A 356 16.65 -22.05 14.57
CA HIS A 356 15.61 -22.49 13.62
C HIS A 356 15.54 -24.01 13.53
N TYR A 357 16.70 -24.66 13.35
CA TYR A 357 16.81 -26.12 13.26
C TYR A 357 16.26 -26.85 14.50
N CYS A 358 16.53 -26.31 15.70
CA CYS A 358 16.06 -26.87 16.96
C CYS A 358 14.67 -26.38 17.38
N ASN A 359 14.08 -25.42 16.65
CA ASN A 359 12.89 -24.69 17.05
C ASN A 359 12.97 -24.12 18.47
N THR A 360 14.15 -23.60 18.84
CA THR A 360 14.44 -23.14 20.21
C THR A 360 15.20 -21.80 20.19
N TYR A 361 14.48 -20.70 20.23
CA TYR A 361 15.01 -19.33 20.04
C TYR A 361 15.62 -18.70 21.30
N SER A 362 15.66 -19.42 22.41
CA SER A 362 16.24 -18.95 23.67
C SER A 362 17.73 -19.30 23.86
N VAL A 363 18.26 -20.23 23.06
CA VAL A 363 19.64 -20.72 23.19
C VAL A 363 20.65 -19.79 22.53
N CYS A 364 21.83 -19.64 23.11
CA CYS A 364 22.99 -18.90 22.59
C CYS A 364 22.69 -17.47 22.12
N ARG A 365 21.71 -16.78 22.75
CA ARG A 365 21.29 -15.43 22.34
C ARG A 365 22.41 -14.39 22.39
N ASP A 366 23.40 -14.62 23.23
CA ASP A 366 24.60 -13.78 23.37
C ASP A 366 25.57 -13.85 22.16
N LEU A 367 25.40 -14.84 21.28
CA LEU A 367 26.11 -14.92 20.01
C LEU A 367 25.42 -14.18 18.88
N LEU A 368 24.14 -13.81 19.06
CA LEU A 368 23.40 -13.05 18.06
C LEU A 368 23.89 -11.61 17.99
N ALA A 369 24.06 -11.11 16.79
CA ALA A 369 24.47 -9.74 16.52
C ALA A 369 23.40 -8.99 15.73
N ASN A 370 23.31 -7.67 15.91
CA ASN A 370 22.57 -6.81 15.03
C ASN A 370 23.43 -6.41 13.82
N VAL A 371 22.79 -5.99 12.76
CA VAL A 371 23.44 -5.38 11.60
C VAL A 371 24.06 -4.06 12.02
N ASN A 372 25.34 -3.89 11.77
CA ASN A 372 26.11 -2.67 12.03
C ASN A 372 26.24 -1.82 10.76
#